data_0254984783fd3e89fdb2628a922c5b81
#
_entry.id   0254984783fd3e89fdb2628a922c5b81
#
_cell.length_a   1.000
_cell.length_b   1.000
_cell.length_c   1.000
_cell.angle_alpha   90.00
_cell.angle_beta   90.00
_cell.angle_gamma   90.00
#
_symmetry.space_group_name_H-M   'P 1'
#
loop_
_entity.id
_entity.type
_entity.pdbx_description
1 polymer ?
#
loop_
_entity_poly.entity_id
_entity_poly.type
_entity_poly.pdbx_seq_one_letter_code
_entity_poly.pdbx_strand_id
1 'polypeptide(L)'
;MTGQIKCVLEEPGIFETINRHKKNIPLDSEQYSEILYDLRSGEKYKELKRKGVLSDSDLTITFNCDGSPIFKSLKNSLWPIHFRINELPLKERFQSYRTMVAGLWFGNQEPVMATFLTPFILEANELHQNGINFTCDGIRENIKVLFTSCVADSVAKAAIQNVKQFNGRYGCPYCYHPGSLVGSQIKYKAEMFCDRTDEEMRKDMETAEVLGKEKRGVKGLSSLYVLPHFDIVNGFQIDYMHCCLLGVTKLLANLWTSSSNHSSNYYLDKKKVNNSIDTRKENQQRSTETSKVERNP
;
A
#
# COMPACT_ATOMS: atom_id res chain seq x y z
N MET A 1 -9.91 15.78 -7.90
CA MET A 1 -10.20 14.34 -7.98
C MET A 1 -11.54 14.04 -8.62
N THR A 2 -12.61 14.69 -8.19
CA THR A 2 -13.98 14.48 -8.66
C THR A 2 -14.11 14.44 -10.19
N GLY A 3 -13.57 15.45 -10.88
CA GLY A 3 -13.59 15.49 -12.34
C GLY A 3 -12.90 14.31 -13.02
N GLN A 4 -11.78 13.85 -12.49
CA GLN A 4 -11.05 12.70 -13.05
C GLN A 4 -11.81 11.39 -12.86
N ILE A 5 -12.39 11.16 -11.67
CA ILE A 5 -13.23 9.99 -11.42
C ILE A 5 -14.44 10.01 -12.33
N LYS A 6 -15.10 11.17 -12.44
CA LYS A 6 -16.25 11.38 -13.34
C LYS A 6 -15.90 11.03 -14.78
N CYS A 7 -14.79 11.55 -15.31
CA CYS A 7 -14.34 11.23 -16.66
C CYS A 7 -14.18 9.72 -16.88
N VAL A 8 -13.60 9.00 -15.91
CA VAL A 8 -13.46 7.54 -16.00
C VAL A 8 -14.81 6.84 -16.00
N LEU A 9 -15.76 7.27 -15.17
CA LEU A 9 -17.09 6.66 -15.07
C LEU A 9 -17.97 6.93 -16.28
N GLU A 10 -17.78 8.06 -16.95
CA GLU A 10 -18.50 8.46 -18.17
C GLU A 10 -17.88 7.91 -19.46
N GLU A 11 -16.75 7.22 -19.38
CA GLU A 11 -16.21 6.50 -20.55
C GLU A 11 -17.14 5.36 -20.97
N PRO A 12 -17.45 5.20 -22.28
CA PRO A 12 -18.35 4.18 -22.75
C PRO A 12 -17.97 2.76 -22.29
N GLY A 13 -18.91 2.07 -21.63
CA GLY A 13 -18.77 0.69 -21.15
C GLY A 13 -17.90 0.50 -19.90
N ILE A 14 -17.27 1.53 -19.34
CA ILE A 14 -16.43 1.40 -18.14
C ILE A 14 -17.29 1.16 -16.90
N PHE A 15 -18.36 1.91 -16.72
CA PHE A 15 -19.24 1.72 -15.56
C PHE A 15 -19.91 0.35 -15.57
N GLU A 16 -20.35 -0.14 -16.72
CA GLU A 16 -20.83 -1.52 -16.86
C GLU A 16 -19.75 -2.55 -16.54
N THR A 17 -18.53 -2.31 -17.00
CA THR A 17 -17.39 -3.19 -16.72
C THR A 17 -17.07 -3.26 -15.24
N ILE A 18 -17.14 -2.14 -14.51
CA ILE A 18 -17.03 -2.10 -13.05
C ILE A 18 -18.13 -2.93 -12.40
N ASN A 19 -19.41 -2.71 -12.80
CA ASN A 19 -20.55 -3.41 -12.22
C ASN A 19 -20.50 -4.92 -12.50
N ARG A 20 -20.11 -5.32 -13.71
CA ARG A 20 -19.91 -6.73 -14.07
C ARG A 20 -18.76 -7.35 -13.26
N HIS A 21 -17.65 -6.64 -13.09
CA HIS A 21 -16.52 -7.10 -12.28
C HIS A 21 -16.92 -7.28 -10.80
N LYS A 22 -17.73 -6.38 -10.26
CA LYS A 22 -18.27 -6.51 -8.91
C LYS A 22 -19.15 -7.76 -8.74
N LYS A 23 -19.98 -8.08 -9.72
CA LYS A 23 -20.89 -9.24 -9.70
C LYS A 23 -20.20 -10.58 -9.92
N ASN A 24 -19.16 -10.62 -10.74
CA ASN A 24 -18.48 -11.87 -11.14
C ASN A 24 -17.59 -12.48 -10.04
N ILE A 25 -17.43 -11.81 -8.94
CA ILE A 25 -16.62 -12.29 -7.82
C ILE A 25 -17.50 -12.29 -6.58
N PRO A 26 -18.16 -13.44 -6.27
CA PRO A 26 -18.98 -13.54 -5.07
C PRO A 26 -18.09 -13.42 -3.83
N LEU A 27 -18.26 -12.34 -3.07
CA LEU A 27 -17.50 -12.08 -1.84
C LEU A 27 -17.85 -13.04 -0.71
N ASP A 28 -19.03 -13.66 -0.77
CA ASP A 28 -19.65 -14.44 0.31
C ASP A 28 -19.77 -15.95 0.01
N SER A 29 -19.15 -16.45 -1.07
CA SER A 29 -19.18 -17.90 -1.30
C SER A 29 -18.11 -18.58 -0.45
N GLU A 30 -18.47 -19.61 0.32
CA GLU A 30 -17.54 -20.43 1.11
C GLU A 30 -16.37 -20.95 0.28
N GLN A 31 -16.58 -21.21 -1.01
CA GLN A 31 -15.59 -21.69 -1.95
C GLN A 31 -14.43 -20.71 -2.21
N TYR A 32 -14.64 -19.40 -1.99
CA TYR A 32 -13.63 -18.34 -2.23
C TYR A 32 -13.24 -17.60 -0.94
N SER A 33 -13.70 -18.04 0.22
CA SER A 33 -13.46 -17.37 1.50
C SER A 33 -11.96 -17.26 1.85
N GLU A 34 -11.15 -18.24 1.43
CA GLU A 34 -9.70 -18.32 1.72
C GLU A 34 -8.81 -17.82 0.56
N ILE A 35 -9.40 -17.52 -0.62
CA ILE A 35 -8.61 -17.12 -1.79
C ILE A 35 -8.49 -15.61 -1.86
N LEU A 36 -7.27 -15.10 -1.73
CA LEU A 36 -6.95 -13.70 -1.96
C LEU A 36 -6.59 -13.48 -3.42
N TYR A 37 -7.47 -12.89 -4.19
CA TYR A 37 -7.28 -12.65 -5.64
C TYR A 37 -7.27 -11.16 -6.01
N ASP A 38 -7.83 -10.28 -5.17
CA ASP A 38 -7.89 -8.84 -5.38
C ASP A 38 -8.11 -8.10 -4.04
N LEU A 39 -7.96 -6.78 -4.00
CA LEU A 39 -8.27 -5.92 -2.84
C LEU A 39 -9.65 -6.18 -2.25
N ARG A 40 -10.63 -6.49 -3.10
CA ARG A 40 -12.02 -6.80 -2.72
C ARG A 40 -12.16 -8.10 -1.91
N SER A 41 -11.23 -9.04 -2.05
CA SER A 41 -11.20 -10.26 -1.24
C SER A 41 -10.56 -10.06 0.14
N GLY A 42 -9.98 -8.89 0.39
CA GLY A 42 -9.36 -8.53 1.66
C GLY A 42 -10.40 -8.32 2.77
N GLU A 43 -10.03 -8.68 4.01
CA GLU A 43 -10.93 -8.63 5.16
C GLU A 43 -11.49 -7.23 5.43
N LYS A 44 -10.70 -6.18 5.24
CA LYS A 44 -11.17 -4.80 5.43
C LYS A 44 -12.30 -4.42 4.47
N TYR A 45 -12.20 -4.82 3.21
CA TYR A 45 -13.26 -4.58 2.23
C TYR A 45 -14.54 -5.32 2.61
N LYS A 46 -14.44 -6.59 3.00
CA LYS A 46 -15.56 -7.41 3.48
C LYS A 46 -16.19 -6.82 4.75
N GLU A 47 -15.37 -6.32 5.67
CA GLU A 47 -15.83 -5.65 6.88
C GLU A 47 -16.68 -4.40 6.57
N LEU A 48 -16.20 -3.52 5.67
CA LEU A 48 -16.94 -2.32 5.26
C LEU A 48 -18.30 -2.67 4.62
N LYS A 49 -18.34 -3.75 3.84
CA LYS A 49 -19.59 -4.31 3.28
C LYS A 49 -20.51 -4.81 4.38
N ARG A 50 -20.04 -5.66 5.29
CA ARG A 50 -20.83 -6.21 6.40
C ARG A 50 -21.41 -5.13 7.33
N LYS A 51 -20.66 -4.05 7.54
CA LYS A 51 -21.08 -2.89 8.33
C LYS A 51 -22.04 -1.95 7.59
N GLY A 52 -22.35 -2.20 6.32
CA GLY A 52 -23.19 -1.33 5.50
C GLY A 52 -22.55 0.04 5.17
N VAL A 53 -21.26 0.20 5.41
CA VAL A 53 -20.50 1.42 5.08
C VAL A 53 -20.27 1.54 3.58
N LEU A 54 -20.06 0.40 2.93
CA LEU A 54 -19.81 0.29 1.49
C LEU A 54 -20.99 -0.43 0.83
N SER A 55 -21.75 0.28 0.01
CA SER A 55 -22.84 -0.30 -0.79
C SER A 55 -22.31 -0.99 -2.07
N ASP A 56 -23.18 -1.70 -2.80
CA ASP A 56 -22.77 -2.36 -4.05
C ASP A 56 -22.48 -1.37 -5.17
N SER A 57 -23.07 -0.19 -5.14
CA SER A 57 -22.79 0.89 -6.11
C SER A 57 -21.49 1.64 -5.81
N ASP A 58 -21.08 1.74 -4.53
CA ASP A 58 -19.97 2.57 -4.11
C ASP A 58 -18.61 2.11 -4.66
N LEU A 59 -17.67 3.04 -4.69
CA LEU A 59 -16.29 2.80 -5.12
C LEU A 59 -15.33 2.96 -3.96
N THR A 60 -14.25 2.20 -4.03
CA THR A 60 -13.11 2.37 -3.13
C THR A 60 -11.86 2.81 -3.88
N ILE A 61 -11.03 3.57 -3.22
CA ILE A 61 -9.79 4.14 -3.78
C ILE A 61 -8.60 3.64 -2.99
N THR A 62 -7.58 3.23 -3.72
CA THR A 62 -6.21 3.11 -3.22
C THR A 62 -5.43 4.33 -3.70
N PHE A 63 -4.74 5.00 -2.78
CA PHE A 63 -3.87 6.12 -3.10
C PHE A 63 -2.43 5.85 -2.69
N ASN A 64 -1.52 6.60 -3.28
CA ASN A 64 -0.08 6.57 -2.98
C ASN A 64 0.40 8.01 -2.81
N CYS A 65 1.24 8.22 -1.83
CA CYS A 65 1.94 9.48 -1.64
C CYS A 65 3.37 9.16 -1.26
N ASP A 66 4.30 9.40 -2.17
CA ASP A 66 5.72 9.10 -1.97
C ASP A 66 6.60 10.11 -2.68
N GLY A 67 7.74 10.44 -2.07
CA GLY A 67 8.69 11.41 -2.58
C GLY A 67 9.73 10.80 -3.51
N SER A 68 9.90 11.38 -4.68
CA SER A 68 10.93 10.95 -5.64
C SER A 68 11.86 12.10 -6.00
N PRO A 69 13.20 11.91 -5.96
CA PRO A 69 14.14 12.89 -6.47
C PRO A 69 14.03 12.94 -7.99
N ILE A 70 13.82 14.15 -8.56
CA ILE A 70 13.70 14.32 -10.01
C ILE A 70 15.09 14.40 -10.67
N PHE A 71 16.04 15.04 -9.99
CA PHE A 71 17.36 15.25 -10.53
C PHE A 71 18.43 14.71 -9.57
N LYS A 72 19.42 14.02 -10.11
CA LYS A 72 20.55 13.51 -9.31
C LYS A 72 21.41 14.62 -8.69
N SER A 73 21.44 15.80 -9.31
CA SER A 73 22.27 16.96 -8.91
C SER A 73 21.54 18.02 -8.08
N LEU A 74 20.21 17.98 -8.04
CA LEU A 74 19.38 18.95 -7.31
C LEU A 74 18.70 18.25 -6.13
N LYS A 75 18.62 18.94 -4.99
CA LYS A 75 17.94 18.45 -3.79
C LYS A 75 16.41 18.49 -3.89
N ASN A 76 15.87 18.81 -5.07
CA ASN A 76 14.43 18.93 -5.27
C ASN A 76 13.79 17.56 -5.39
N SER A 77 12.69 17.36 -4.70
CA SER A 77 11.83 16.18 -4.75
C SER A 77 10.43 16.53 -5.24
N LEU A 78 9.82 15.57 -5.87
CA LEU A 78 8.43 15.61 -6.30
C LEU A 78 7.63 14.65 -5.43
N TRP A 79 6.53 15.12 -4.87
CA TRP A 79 5.61 14.31 -4.06
C TRP A 79 4.23 14.32 -4.73
N PRO A 80 3.93 13.36 -5.58
CA PRO A 80 2.60 13.20 -6.13
C PRO A 80 1.67 12.46 -5.16
N ILE A 81 0.39 12.81 -5.18
CA ILE A 81 -0.68 11.97 -4.62
C ILE A 81 -1.35 11.30 -5.81
N HIS A 82 -1.00 10.04 -6.05
CA HIS A 82 -1.64 9.21 -7.06
C HIS A 82 -2.80 8.43 -6.47
N PHE A 83 -3.85 8.17 -7.27
CA PHE A 83 -4.93 7.31 -6.82
C PHE A 83 -5.56 6.51 -7.96
N ARG A 84 -6.22 5.40 -7.60
CA ARG A 84 -6.87 4.47 -8.54
C ARG A 84 -8.16 3.92 -7.96
N ILE A 85 -9.11 3.62 -8.86
CA ILE A 85 -10.38 2.96 -8.52
C ILE A 85 -10.13 1.46 -8.38
N ASN A 86 -10.48 0.89 -7.21
CA ASN A 86 -10.22 -0.52 -6.90
C ASN A 86 -11.17 -1.48 -7.61
N GLU A 87 -12.37 -1.05 -7.97
CA GLU A 87 -13.40 -1.86 -8.62
C GLU A 87 -13.18 -2.05 -10.13
N LEU A 88 -12.22 -1.35 -10.71
CA LEU A 88 -11.77 -1.65 -12.08
C LEU A 88 -11.12 -3.04 -12.13
N PRO A 89 -11.38 -3.85 -13.17
CA PRO A 89 -10.64 -5.09 -13.40
C PRO A 89 -9.13 -4.85 -13.44
N LEU A 90 -8.32 -5.84 -13.01
CA LEU A 90 -6.86 -5.69 -12.91
C LEU A 90 -6.22 -5.18 -14.20
N LYS A 91 -6.65 -5.67 -15.36
CA LYS A 91 -6.12 -5.25 -16.67
C LYS A 91 -6.36 -3.77 -16.95
N GLU A 92 -7.51 -3.23 -16.54
CA GLU A 92 -7.85 -1.81 -16.67
C GLU A 92 -7.18 -0.97 -15.57
N ARG A 93 -7.29 -1.40 -14.32
CA ARG A 93 -6.78 -0.68 -13.14
C ARG A 93 -5.31 -0.30 -13.25
N PHE A 94 -4.49 -1.18 -13.82
CA PHE A 94 -3.04 -0.99 -13.92
C PHE A 94 -2.57 -0.33 -15.22
N GLN A 95 -3.48 0.10 -16.09
CA GLN A 95 -3.09 0.96 -17.20
C GLN A 95 -2.61 2.33 -16.71
N SER A 96 -1.58 2.87 -17.32
CA SER A 96 -0.97 4.13 -16.91
C SER A 96 -1.96 5.30 -16.92
N TYR A 97 -2.85 5.35 -17.90
CA TYR A 97 -3.88 6.37 -18.06
C TYR A 97 -5.01 6.27 -17.00
N ARG A 98 -5.09 5.16 -16.25
CA ARG A 98 -6.01 4.99 -15.11
C ARG A 98 -5.42 5.48 -13.79
N THR A 99 -4.17 5.90 -13.79
CA THR A 99 -3.56 6.54 -12.62
C THR A 99 -3.92 8.02 -12.61
N MET A 100 -4.69 8.42 -11.63
CA MET A 100 -5.14 9.79 -11.43
C MET A 100 -4.23 10.51 -10.43
N VAL A 101 -4.17 11.84 -10.51
CA VAL A 101 -3.33 12.68 -9.63
C VAL A 101 -4.22 13.62 -8.84
N ALA A 102 -4.19 13.51 -7.52
CA ALA A 102 -4.95 14.38 -6.62
C ALA A 102 -4.18 15.62 -6.20
N GLY A 103 -2.87 15.55 -6.16
CA GLY A 103 -2.01 16.65 -5.75
C GLY A 103 -0.57 16.43 -6.15
N LEU A 104 0.20 17.51 -6.19
CA LEU A 104 1.59 17.51 -6.53
C LEU A 104 2.34 18.55 -5.70
N TRP A 105 3.34 18.13 -4.96
CA TRP A 105 4.29 19.01 -4.31
C TRP A 105 5.64 18.96 -5.04
N PHE A 106 6.25 20.11 -5.22
CA PHE A 106 7.60 20.22 -5.75
C PHE A 106 8.39 21.20 -4.90
N GLY A 107 9.52 20.76 -4.38
CA GLY A 107 10.36 21.60 -3.52
C GLY A 107 11.70 20.96 -3.16
N ASN A 108 12.55 21.75 -2.51
CA ASN A 108 13.85 21.30 -1.99
C ASN A 108 13.77 20.72 -0.56
N GLN A 109 12.57 20.70 0.00
CA GLN A 109 12.24 20.08 1.29
C GLN A 109 11.03 19.19 1.12
N GLU A 110 10.87 18.23 2.01
CA GLU A 110 9.65 17.43 2.08
C GLU A 110 8.44 18.30 2.43
N PRO A 111 7.24 17.97 1.91
CA PRO A 111 6.06 18.72 2.26
C PRO A 111 5.72 18.57 3.74
N VAL A 112 5.18 19.60 4.34
CA VAL A 112 4.48 19.48 5.62
C VAL A 112 3.20 18.70 5.35
N MET A 113 3.16 17.42 5.73
CA MET A 113 2.07 16.50 5.38
C MET A 113 0.70 17.01 5.78
N ALA A 114 0.59 17.67 6.94
CA ALA A 114 -0.67 18.27 7.39
C ALA A 114 -1.22 19.28 6.38
N THR A 115 -0.37 20.15 5.81
CA THR A 115 -0.79 21.16 4.83
C THR A 115 -0.98 20.53 3.44
N PHE A 116 -0.07 19.64 3.05
CA PHE A 116 -0.09 19.05 1.72
C PHE A 116 -1.28 18.13 1.47
N LEU A 117 -1.66 17.32 2.47
CA LEU A 117 -2.76 16.38 2.36
C LEU A 117 -4.14 17.01 2.61
N THR A 118 -4.22 18.21 3.20
CA THR A 118 -5.51 18.84 3.54
C THR A 118 -6.45 18.97 2.34
N PRO A 119 -6.07 19.52 1.18
CA PRO A 119 -6.98 19.63 0.03
C PRO A 119 -7.48 18.26 -0.45
N PHE A 120 -6.60 17.25 -0.47
CA PHE A 120 -6.94 15.88 -0.81
C PHE A 120 -7.99 15.31 0.13
N ILE A 121 -7.81 15.49 1.44
CA ILE A 121 -8.70 14.94 2.47
C ILE A 121 -10.05 15.63 2.45
N LEU A 122 -10.10 16.94 2.25
CA LEU A 122 -11.37 17.69 2.16
C LEU A 122 -12.21 17.19 0.98
N GLU A 123 -11.60 17.01 -0.20
CA GLU A 123 -12.29 16.48 -1.38
C GLU A 123 -12.68 15.01 -1.21
N ALA A 124 -11.85 14.19 -0.55
CA ALA A 124 -12.17 12.81 -0.23
C ALA A 124 -13.37 12.67 0.73
N ASN A 125 -13.46 13.57 1.72
CA ASN A 125 -14.61 13.64 2.63
C ASN A 125 -15.89 14.06 1.90
N GLU A 126 -15.81 15.01 1.00
CA GLU A 126 -16.93 15.43 0.16
C GLU A 126 -17.44 14.29 -0.74
N LEU A 127 -16.53 13.58 -1.39
CA LEU A 127 -16.84 12.41 -2.20
C LEU A 127 -17.51 11.28 -1.40
N HIS A 128 -17.12 11.12 -0.14
CA HIS A 128 -17.77 10.16 0.76
C HIS A 128 -19.16 10.60 1.19
N GLN A 129 -19.33 11.87 1.53
CA GLN A 129 -20.61 12.42 2.06
C GLN A 129 -21.65 12.59 0.95
N ASN A 130 -21.27 13.28 -0.12
CA ASN A 130 -22.17 13.73 -1.17
C ASN A 130 -22.19 12.80 -2.39
N GLY A 131 -21.16 11.92 -2.52
CA GLY A 131 -20.97 11.11 -3.71
C GLY A 131 -20.56 11.94 -4.93
N ILE A 132 -20.50 11.27 -6.06
CA ILE A 132 -20.21 11.87 -7.37
C ILE A 132 -21.39 11.64 -8.30
N ASN A 133 -21.88 12.73 -8.90
CA ASN A 133 -22.90 12.70 -9.93
C ASN A 133 -22.25 12.58 -11.31
N PHE A 134 -22.66 11.59 -12.08
CA PHE A 134 -22.22 11.35 -13.45
C PHE A 134 -23.36 10.82 -14.29
N THR A 135 -23.18 10.77 -15.62
CA THR A 135 -24.18 10.26 -16.54
C THR A 135 -23.60 9.08 -17.31
N CYS A 136 -24.28 7.94 -17.24
CA CYS A 136 -23.92 6.73 -18.01
C CYS A 136 -25.13 6.31 -18.82
N ASP A 137 -25.00 6.16 -20.12
CA ASP A 137 -26.05 5.77 -21.07
C ASP A 137 -27.35 6.61 -20.94
N GLY A 138 -27.18 7.91 -20.68
CA GLY A 138 -28.31 8.84 -20.48
C GLY A 138 -28.97 8.77 -19.11
N ILE A 139 -28.53 7.89 -18.23
CA ILE A 139 -29.03 7.73 -16.85
C ILE A 139 -28.12 8.50 -15.92
N ARG A 140 -28.74 9.27 -15.02
CA ARG A 140 -28.02 10.03 -13.98
C ARG A 140 -27.81 9.12 -12.77
N GLU A 141 -26.55 8.95 -12.38
CA GLU A 141 -26.11 8.12 -11.28
C GLU A 141 -25.44 8.98 -10.19
N ASN A 142 -25.52 8.56 -8.93
CA ASN A 142 -24.74 9.09 -7.83
C ASN A 142 -24.13 7.93 -7.05
N ILE A 143 -22.82 7.95 -6.88
CA ILE A 143 -22.09 6.94 -6.13
C ILE A 143 -21.15 7.58 -5.12
N LYS A 144 -21.02 6.96 -3.94
CA LYS A 144 -20.05 7.36 -2.93
C LYS A 144 -18.68 6.78 -3.23
N VAL A 145 -17.65 7.48 -2.79
CA VAL A 145 -16.26 7.06 -2.97
C VAL A 145 -15.56 7.05 -1.63
N LEU A 146 -14.96 5.92 -1.27
CA LEU A 146 -14.24 5.74 -0.03
C LEU A 146 -12.74 5.55 -0.31
N PHE A 147 -11.90 6.25 0.42
CA PHE A 147 -10.44 6.10 0.35
C PHE A 147 -10.01 5.11 1.44
N THR A 148 -9.80 3.85 1.06
CA THR A 148 -9.63 2.75 2.02
C THR A 148 -8.21 2.27 2.22
N SER A 149 -7.32 2.58 1.27
CA SER A 149 -5.94 2.07 1.29
C SER A 149 -4.95 3.12 0.83
N CYS A 150 -3.80 3.18 1.50
CA CYS A 150 -2.64 3.97 1.14
C CYS A 150 -1.44 3.04 0.91
N VAL A 151 -0.72 3.22 -0.20
CA VAL A 151 0.56 2.56 -0.46
C VAL A 151 1.66 3.60 -0.28
N ALA A 152 2.59 3.36 0.61
CA ALA A 152 3.73 4.25 0.85
C ALA A 152 4.92 3.45 1.34
N ASP A 153 6.14 3.91 1.03
CA ASP A 153 7.34 3.34 1.64
C ASP A 153 7.39 3.63 3.15
N SER A 154 8.34 3.05 3.85
CA SER A 154 8.42 3.18 5.32
C SER A 154 8.67 4.62 5.79
N VAL A 155 9.31 5.45 4.99
CA VAL A 155 9.65 6.85 5.30
C VAL A 155 8.43 7.73 5.08
N ALA A 156 7.83 7.66 3.89
CA ALA A 156 6.62 8.40 3.55
C ALA A 156 5.46 8.00 4.47
N LYS A 157 5.29 6.69 4.75
CA LYS A 157 4.29 6.20 5.71
C LYS A 157 4.43 6.85 7.08
N ALA A 158 5.66 6.87 7.63
CA ALA A 158 5.89 7.48 8.94
C ALA A 158 5.59 8.99 8.95
N ALA A 159 5.88 9.69 7.85
CA ALA A 159 5.55 11.11 7.69
C ALA A 159 4.03 11.33 7.61
N ILE A 160 3.32 10.54 6.82
CA ILE A 160 1.86 10.62 6.65
C ILE A 160 1.13 10.26 7.95
N GLN A 161 1.56 9.21 8.65
CA GLN A 161 0.99 8.80 9.94
C GLN A 161 1.37 9.72 11.10
N ASN A 162 2.35 10.61 10.92
CA ASN A 162 2.95 11.43 11.95
C ASN A 162 3.51 10.60 13.12
N VAL A 163 4.31 9.58 12.78
CA VAL A 163 4.95 8.67 13.73
C VAL A 163 6.47 8.67 13.58
N LYS A 164 7.18 8.01 14.47
CA LYS A 164 8.60 7.71 14.32
C LYS A 164 8.84 6.69 13.23
N GLN A 165 9.95 6.84 12.54
CA GLN A 165 10.44 5.87 11.57
C GLN A 165 11.00 4.62 12.27
N PHE A 166 11.25 3.59 11.49
CA PHE A 166 11.79 2.29 11.92
C PHE A 166 13.12 2.36 12.68
N ASN A 167 13.86 3.46 12.59
CA ASN A 167 15.11 3.69 13.31
C ASN A 167 14.92 4.34 14.70
N GLY A 168 13.68 4.64 15.09
CA GLY A 168 13.31 5.21 16.39
C GLY A 168 12.73 4.18 17.34
N ARG A 169 12.60 4.53 18.63
CA ARG A 169 11.84 3.71 19.58
C ARG A 169 10.36 3.70 19.19
N TYR A 170 9.71 2.53 19.32
CA TYR A 170 8.32 2.33 18.87
C TYR A 170 8.10 2.68 17.40
N GLY A 171 9.14 2.52 16.54
CA GLY A 171 9.07 2.84 15.11
C GLY A 171 8.38 1.78 14.26
N CYS A 172 7.90 0.66 14.84
CA CYS A 172 7.04 -0.27 14.13
C CYS A 172 5.65 0.35 13.97
N PRO A 173 5.11 0.48 12.74
CA PRO A 173 3.77 1.02 12.56
C PRO A 173 2.66 0.02 12.86
N TYR A 174 2.99 -1.26 13.07
CA TYR A 174 2.03 -2.35 13.24
C TYR A 174 1.97 -2.92 14.67
N CYS A 175 3.04 -2.78 15.47
CA CYS A 175 3.05 -3.29 16.85
C CYS A 175 3.73 -2.32 17.82
N TYR A 176 3.57 -2.60 19.12
CA TYR A 176 4.15 -1.78 20.19
C TYR A 176 5.56 -2.20 20.59
N HIS A 177 6.32 -2.81 19.71
CA HIS A 177 7.72 -3.16 19.98
C HIS A 177 8.54 -1.89 20.27
N PRO A 178 9.15 -1.75 21.48
CA PRO A 178 9.85 -0.51 21.85
C PRO A 178 11.20 -0.34 21.15
N GLY A 179 11.75 -1.41 20.58
CA GLY A 179 13.12 -1.44 20.08
C GLY A 179 14.15 -1.45 21.22
N SER A 180 15.31 -1.99 20.95
CA SER A 180 16.46 -2.02 21.88
C SER A 180 17.63 -1.25 21.29
N LEU A 181 18.31 -0.43 22.10
CA LEU A 181 19.51 0.25 21.67
C LEU A 181 20.67 -0.75 21.61
N VAL A 182 21.24 -0.94 20.44
CA VAL A 182 22.43 -1.77 20.21
C VAL A 182 23.48 -0.90 19.52
N GLY A 183 24.54 -0.58 20.25
CA GLY A 183 25.47 0.47 19.82
C GLY A 183 24.76 1.82 19.73
N SER A 184 24.81 2.45 18.57
CA SER A 184 24.13 3.73 18.26
C SER A 184 22.79 3.59 17.52
N GLN A 185 22.28 2.37 17.34
CA GLN A 185 21.10 2.11 16.51
C GLN A 185 20.00 1.40 17.32
N ILE A 186 18.76 1.75 17.02
CA ILE A 186 17.61 0.97 17.52
C ILE A 186 17.46 -0.28 16.65
N LYS A 187 17.39 -1.44 17.29
CA LYS A 187 17.17 -2.75 16.67
C LYS A 187 15.88 -3.37 17.22
N TYR A 188 15.16 -4.03 16.33
CA TYR A 188 13.94 -4.78 16.66
C TYR A 188 14.29 -6.26 16.64
N LYS A 189 14.30 -6.90 17.83
CA LYS A 189 14.50 -8.33 17.95
C LYS A 189 13.25 -9.08 17.49
N ALA A 190 13.39 -10.37 17.17
CA ALA A 190 12.27 -11.23 16.82
C ALA A 190 11.46 -11.64 18.08
N GLU A 191 10.94 -10.66 18.78
CA GLU A 191 10.10 -10.81 19.97
C GLU A 191 8.68 -10.36 19.63
N MET A 192 7.68 -11.07 20.14
CA MET A 192 6.27 -10.74 19.94
C MET A 192 5.84 -9.63 20.89
N PHE A 193 5.19 -8.62 20.34
CA PHE A 193 4.53 -7.54 21.07
C PHE A 193 3.10 -7.41 20.58
N CYS A 194 2.24 -6.79 21.40
CA CYS A 194 0.86 -6.53 21.00
C CYS A 194 0.81 -5.70 19.72
N ASP A 195 -0.08 -6.08 18.81
CA ASP A 195 -0.35 -5.32 17.60
C ASP A 195 -1.03 -3.99 17.94
N ARG A 196 -0.80 -2.98 17.11
CA ARG A 196 -1.55 -1.72 17.17
C ARG A 196 -2.92 -1.92 16.55
N THR A 197 -3.93 -1.36 17.18
CA THR A 197 -5.27 -1.22 16.60
C THR A 197 -5.52 0.21 16.15
N ASP A 198 -6.45 0.41 15.22
CA ASP A 198 -6.85 1.76 14.78
C ASP A 198 -7.32 2.60 15.98
N GLU A 199 -8.12 2.01 16.86
CA GLU A 199 -8.66 2.70 18.05
C GLU A 199 -7.56 3.17 19.01
N GLU A 200 -6.61 2.29 19.36
CA GLU A 200 -5.50 2.65 20.24
C GLU A 200 -4.55 3.65 19.59
N MET A 201 -4.31 3.51 18.29
CA MET A 201 -3.48 4.44 17.55
C MET A 201 -4.08 5.84 17.52
N ARG A 202 -5.40 5.97 17.34
CA ARG A 202 -6.12 7.24 17.43
C ARG A 202 -6.03 7.85 18.83
N LYS A 203 -6.19 7.06 19.88
CA LYS A 203 -5.99 7.52 21.28
C LYS A 203 -4.56 8.02 21.54
N ASP A 204 -3.55 7.34 20.98
CA ASP A 204 -2.16 7.79 21.08
C ASP A 204 -1.93 9.11 20.33
N MET A 205 -2.55 9.28 19.16
CA MET A 205 -2.50 10.52 18.37
C MET A 205 -3.12 11.70 19.16
N GLU A 206 -4.32 11.52 19.69
CA GLU A 206 -5.01 12.53 20.52
C GLU A 206 -4.17 12.88 21.75
N THR A 207 -3.64 11.86 22.44
CA THR A 207 -2.81 12.07 23.63
C THR A 207 -1.54 12.84 23.30
N ALA A 208 -0.86 12.48 22.21
CA ALA A 208 0.37 13.15 21.78
C ALA A 208 0.10 14.60 21.38
N GLU A 209 -1.02 14.86 20.70
CA GLU A 209 -1.45 16.21 20.29
C GLU A 209 -1.73 17.09 21.51
N VAL A 210 -2.53 16.62 22.45
CA VAL A 210 -2.90 17.37 23.66
C VAL A 210 -1.69 17.66 24.55
N LEU A 211 -0.80 16.68 24.71
CA LEU A 211 0.36 16.82 25.59
C LEU A 211 1.54 17.52 24.93
N GLY A 212 1.52 17.72 23.60
CA GLY A 212 2.67 18.20 22.85
C GLY A 212 3.91 17.32 23.00
N LYS A 213 3.71 16.03 23.31
CA LYS A 213 4.78 15.06 23.58
C LYS A 213 4.44 13.73 22.92
N GLU A 214 5.48 13.10 22.39
CA GLU A 214 5.40 11.78 21.80
C GLU A 214 4.79 10.73 22.74
N LYS A 215 3.89 9.92 22.19
CA LYS A 215 3.28 8.78 22.86
C LYS A 215 3.53 7.49 22.07
N ARG A 216 4.28 6.54 22.59
CA ARG A 216 4.56 5.23 21.96
C ARG A 216 4.95 5.33 20.47
N GLY A 217 5.83 6.31 20.12
CA GLY A 217 6.28 6.59 18.76
C GLY A 217 5.36 7.48 17.93
N VAL A 218 4.20 7.85 18.43
CA VAL A 218 3.25 8.78 17.79
C VAL A 218 3.60 10.21 18.19
N LYS A 219 3.70 11.13 17.21
CA LYS A 219 4.13 12.52 17.42
C LYS A 219 2.96 13.50 17.56
N GLY A 220 1.77 13.13 17.08
CA GLY A 220 0.57 13.94 17.06
C GLY A 220 -0.45 13.39 16.07
N LEU A 221 -1.46 14.18 15.73
CA LEU A 221 -2.48 13.78 14.77
C LEU A 221 -1.91 13.58 13.36
N SER A 222 -2.32 12.50 12.71
CA SER A 222 -2.15 12.32 11.27
C SER A 222 -3.21 13.11 10.52
N SER A 223 -2.86 13.65 9.35
CA SER A 223 -3.86 14.25 8.46
C SER A 223 -4.96 13.27 8.06
N LEU A 224 -4.64 11.98 7.96
CA LEU A 224 -5.61 10.93 7.62
C LEU A 224 -6.56 10.58 8.77
N TYR A 225 -6.35 11.14 9.97
CA TYR A 225 -7.21 10.92 11.15
C TYR A 225 -8.69 11.22 10.86
N VAL A 226 -8.97 12.25 10.05
CA VAL A 226 -10.32 12.68 9.70
C VAL A 226 -10.86 12.07 8.41
N LEU A 227 -10.10 11.16 7.78
CA LEU A 227 -10.56 10.47 6.58
C LEU A 227 -11.57 9.36 6.97
N PRO A 228 -12.81 9.37 6.45
CA PRO A 228 -13.84 8.44 6.86
C PRO A 228 -13.47 6.98 6.62
N HIS A 229 -13.66 6.15 7.63
CA HIS A 229 -13.44 4.71 7.57
C HIS A 229 -12.03 4.27 7.18
N PHE A 230 -11.06 5.19 7.13
CA PHE A 230 -9.66 4.85 6.93
C PHE A 230 -9.06 4.31 8.22
N ASP A 231 -8.53 3.10 8.16
CA ASP A 231 -7.80 2.48 9.27
C ASP A 231 -6.37 3.01 9.30
N ILE A 232 -6.01 3.73 10.35
CA ILE A 232 -4.69 4.38 10.46
C ILE A 232 -3.54 3.35 10.55
N VAL A 233 -3.81 2.13 10.98
CA VAL A 233 -2.81 1.06 11.07
C VAL A 233 -2.83 0.19 9.82
N ASN A 234 -3.97 -0.45 9.55
CA ASN A 234 -4.11 -1.46 8.51
C ASN A 234 -4.51 -0.89 7.14
N GLY A 235 -4.92 0.37 7.06
CA GLY A 235 -5.16 1.06 5.78
C GLY A 235 -3.89 1.33 4.98
N PHE A 236 -2.71 1.23 5.62
CA PHE A 236 -1.43 1.32 4.93
C PHE A 236 -0.95 -0.03 4.43
N GLN A 237 -0.96 -0.21 3.13
CA GLN A 237 -0.43 -1.40 2.49
C GLN A 237 1.11 -1.42 2.56
N ILE A 238 1.68 -2.61 2.63
CA ILE A 238 3.13 -2.80 2.53
C ILE A 238 3.54 -2.55 1.07
N ASP A 239 4.46 -1.62 0.86
CA ASP A 239 5.08 -1.46 -0.45
C ASP A 239 6.00 -2.65 -0.73
N TYR A 240 5.52 -3.56 -1.58
CA TYR A 240 6.23 -4.79 -1.93
C TYR A 240 7.60 -4.50 -2.58
N MET A 241 7.69 -3.46 -3.42
CA MET A 241 8.94 -3.11 -4.09
C MET A 241 9.99 -2.66 -3.08
N HIS A 242 9.66 -1.70 -2.21
CA HIS A 242 10.64 -1.17 -1.25
C HIS A 242 10.88 -2.13 -0.08
N CYS A 243 9.86 -2.80 0.44
CA CYS A 243 10.00 -3.70 1.58
C CYS A 243 10.63 -5.04 1.18
N CYS A 244 10.03 -5.75 0.23
CA CYS A 244 10.45 -7.10 -0.10
C CYS A 244 11.63 -7.13 -1.09
N LEU A 245 11.53 -6.43 -2.22
CA LEU A 245 12.55 -6.52 -3.28
C LEU A 245 13.79 -5.70 -2.96
N LEU A 246 13.65 -4.39 -2.77
CA LEU A 246 14.77 -3.49 -2.51
C LEU A 246 15.26 -3.54 -1.06
N GLY A 247 14.40 -3.93 -0.14
CA GLY A 247 14.74 -4.14 1.27
C GLY A 247 15.33 -5.54 1.50
N VAL A 248 14.46 -6.50 1.81
CA VAL A 248 14.86 -7.82 2.30
C VAL A 248 15.65 -8.61 1.25
N THR A 249 15.13 -8.74 0.02
CA THR A 249 15.78 -9.55 -1.02
C THR A 249 17.14 -9.01 -1.41
N LYS A 250 17.24 -7.70 -1.61
CA LYS A 250 18.50 -7.03 -1.93
C LYS A 250 19.51 -7.17 -0.79
N LEU A 251 19.07 -7.02 0.47
CA LEU A 251 19.92 -7.20 1.64
C LEU A 251 20.47 -8.62 1.71
N LEU A 252 19.60 -9.63 1.58
CA LEU A 252 20.02 -11.03 1.60
C LEU A 252 20.97 -11.35 0.44
N ALA A 253 20.66 -10.90 -0.77
CA ALA A 253 21.54 -11.09 -1.92
C ALA A 253 22.93 -10.48 -1.66
N ASN A 254 22.99 -9.26 -1.12
CA ASN A 254 24.26 -8.63 -0.76
C ASN A 254 25.03 -9.40 0.33
N LEU A 255 24.34 -9.87 1.38
CA LEU A 255 24.96 -10.66 2.43
C LEU A 255 25.56 -11.96 1.87
N TRP A 256 24.85 -12.62 0.98
CA TRP A 256 25.29 -13.90 0.41
C TRP A 256 26.39 -13.78 -0.64
N THR A 257 26.45 -12.68 -1.40
CA THR A 257 27.32 -12.58 -2.59
C THR A 257 28.43 -11.53 -2.49
N SER A 258 28.36 -10.62 -1.52
CA SER A 258 29.40 -9.58 -1.38
C SER A 258 30.71 -10.19 -0.87
N SER A 259 31.80 -9.91 -1.57
CA SER A 259 33.14 -10.38 -1.19
C SER A 259 33.59 -9.90 0.21
N SER A 260 33.01 -8.81 0.72
CA SER A 260 33.25 -8.37 2.10
C SER A 260 32.83 -9.37 3.17
N ASN A 261 31.95 -10.30 2.81
CA ASN A 261 31.39 -11.32 3.71
C ASN A 261 32.02 -12.72 3.49
N HIS A 262 33.11 -12.85 2.74
CA HIS A 262 33.68 -14.13 2.34
C HIS A 262 34.05 -15.05 3.51
N SER A 263 34.34 -14.51 4.69
CA SER A 263 34.61 -15.29 5.92
C SER A 263 33.37 -15.69 6.70
N SER A 264 32.18 -15.24 6.28
CA SER A 264 30.92 -15.56 6.97
C SER A 264 30.36 -16.90 6.51
N ASN A 265 29.72 -17.63 7.43
CA ASN A 265 29.14 -18.96 7.16
C ASN A 265 27.95 -18.92 6.17
N TYR A 266 27.35 -17.76 5.96
CA TYR A 266 26.26 -17.53 5.01
C TYR A 266 26.74 -17.04 3.63
N TYR A 267 28.02 -16.79 3.44
CA TYR A 267 28.55 -16.34 2.14
C TYR A 267 28.49 -17.48 1.10
N LEU A 268 27.99 -17.12 -0.09
CA LEU A 268 27.95 -18.00 -1.25
C LEU A 268 29.01 -17.56 -2.26
N ASP A 269 30.06 -18.36 -2.43
CA ASP A 269 31.05 -18.06 -3.46
C ASP A 269 30.46 -18.23 -4.87
N LYS A 270 31.10 -17.57 -5.86
CA LYS A 270 30.63 -17.61 -7.26
C LYS A 270 30.51 -19.04 -7.83
N LYS A 271 31.37 -19.97 -7.41
CA LYS A 271 31.32 -21.36 -7.86
C LYS A 271 30.09 -22.08 -7.33
N LYS A 272 29.76 -21.89 -6.04
CA LYS A 272 28.54 -22.47 -5.44
C LYS A 272 27.27 -21.92 -6.07
N VAL A 273 27.24 -20.60 -6.37
CA VAL A 273 26.09 -19.98 -7.03
C VAL A 273 25.92 -20.52 -8.45
N ASN A 274 27.00 -20.59 -9.25
CA ASN A 274 26.94 -21.09 -10.61
C ASN A 274 26.53 -22.59 -10.66
N ASN A 275 27.08 -23.41 -9.80
CA ASN A 275 26.70 -24.83 -9.73
C ASN A 275 25.22 -25.00 -9.39
N SER A 276 24.66 -24.16 -8.49
CA SER A 276 23.23 -24.20 -8.14
C SER A 276 22.34 -23.77 -9.30
N ILE A 277 22.79 -22.82 -10.13
CA ILE A 277 22.07 -22.36 -11.32
C ILE A 277 22.06 -23.43 -12.39
N ASP A 278 23.21 -24.08 -12.64
CA ASP A 278 23.35 -25.11 -13.65
C ASP A 278 22.51 -26.34 -13.29
N THR A 279 22.54 -26.78 -12.03
CA THR A 279 21.69 -27.88 -11.54
C THR A 279 20.17 -27.56 -11.71
N ARG A 280 19.76 -26.32 -11.53
CA ARG A 280 18.34 -25.92 -11.76
C ARG A 280 17.98 -25.96 -13.24
N LYS A 281 18.87 -25.52 -14.14
CA LYS A 281 18.63 -25.56 -15.58
C LYS A 281 18.48 -27.00 -16.06
N GLU A 282 19.35 -27.91 -15.59
CA GLU A 282 19.26 -29.34 -15.90
C GLU A 282 17.95 -29.96 -15.40
N ASN A 283 17.53 -29.63 -14.18
CA ASN A 283 16.27 -30.12 -13.62
C ASN A 283 15.03 -29.56 -14.36
N GLN A 284 15.07 -28.31 -14.80
CA GLN A 284 14.00 -27.73 -15.64
C GLN A 284 13.94 -28.36 -17.03
N GLN A 285 15.07 -28.66 -17.64
CA GLN A 285 15.13 -29.40 -18.92
C GLN A 285 14.56 -30.80 -18.78
N ARG A 286 14.95 -31.53 -17.75
CA ARG A 286 14.42 -32.89 -17.47
C ARG A 286 12.89 -32.86 -17.22
N SER A 287 12.37 -31.88 -16.47
CA SER A 287 10.92 -31.77 -16.23
C SER A 287 10.14 -31.45 -17.49
N THR A 288 10.73 -30.66 -18.41
CA THR A 288 10.12 -30.36 -19.73
C THR A 288 10.18 -31.53 -20.70
N GLU A 289 11.22 -32.36 -20.63
CA GLU A 289 11.34 -33.58 -21.43
C GLU A 289 10.37 -34.66 -20.94
N THR A 290 10.23 -34.84 -19.63
CA THR A 290 9.28 -35.80 -19.03
C THR A 290 7.82 -35.42 -19.39
N SER A 291 7.48 -34.14 -19.34
CA SER A 291 6.15 -33.67 -19.72
C SER A 291 5.84 -33.75 -21.22
N LYS A 292 6.85 -33.86 -22.08
CA LYS A 292 6.68 -34.12 -23.53
C LYS A 292 6.51 -35.61 -23.83
N VAL A 293 7.13 -36.49 -23.06
CA VAL A 293 6.97 -37.95 -23.23
C VAL A 293 5.60 -38.42 -22.79
N GLU A 294 4.99 -37.81 -21.78
CA GLU A 294 3.64 -38.15 -21.30
C GLU A 294 2.50 -37.62 -22.21
N ARG A 295 2.80 -36.82 -23.26
CA ARG A 295 1.82 -36.25 -24.18
C ARG A 295 1.78 -36.89 -25.58
N ASN A 296 2.56 -37.92 -25.80
CA ASN A 296 2.47 -38.73 -27.03
C ASN A 296 1.80 -40.07 -26.68
N PRO A 297 0.58 -40.34 -27.18
CA PRO A 297 -0.12 -41.59 -27.01
C PRO A 297 0.54 -42.74 -27.78
#